data_a9af77d3f52c61ac3d52becc16a112cc
#
_entry.id   a9af77d3f52c61ac3d52becc16a112cc
#
_cell.length_a   1.000
_cell.length_b   1.000
_cell.length_c   1.000
_cell.angle_alpha   90.00
_cell.angle_beta   90.00
_cell.angle_gamma   90.00
#
_symmetry.space_group_name_H-M   'P 1'
#
loop_
_entity.id
_entity.type
_entity.pdbx_description
1 polymer ?
#
loop_
_entity_poly.entity_id
_entity_poly.type
_entity_poly.pdbx_seq_one_letter_code
_entity_poly.pdbx_strand_id
1 'polypeptide(L)'
;MRKTFLLIATLLLIVACKRVPSADWTEGPAEPDGRALHTLVLHDVPQGSRVWFQELFDGKTSVEGPAMHHYQGTSWYVDIPESGTVTLKYYGRPLPRHSWAPEAFILQQKGRPHTPMEVRYHFLEHPKTENDEGSFVSDYELRPADIIPQVSAVKYGNEPMERIDILPSRPEGWYRITIGEEGEPQVESYDADGAFYAQVTLEKLPQPLQPMTIEDWPDYAYRGFMLDVVRDFRTVDEVLEIIDLMASWKLNTLHFHIADDESWCLEIKDFPELTDFGAHHALPDWNLQETSALKPTANGQIGNVTFYTAEEYTRILRYAWDRRIRVISEFDTPGHSRASIKAMQAYERRTGDSSFRLQDPADTSRYWSAQDFTDNVLSVYLPSVYKFYGKVFDEVIRLHKEAGVPLPAIHIGGDEVPEGAWSGRNRHEMKEIFINGMLDLAEARGILLAGWEDIAKGLEPETQERLKNSLYFINVWNTEGIEGFPVVLSPAAYTYLDLAYSDAPEEIGLHWAGYVDERKTFALNSNDYKGDIIGVQAQLWSSQLRSFEDVTYQMLPKGLGVAERGWNGGYLEPFETAFNRFYSIIVAREVPVWEQKGYAFKKR
;
A
#
# COMPACT_ATOMS: atom_id res chain seq x y z
N MET A 1 -38.54 43.43 30.09
CA MET A 1 -37.24 43.21 29.42
C MET A 1 -36.16 42.53 30.28
N ARG A 2 -35.99 42.85 31.58
CA ARG A 2 -34.93 42.22 32.42
C ARG A 2 -35.15 40.73 32.75
N LYS A 3 -36.39 40.23 32.84
CA LYS A 3 -36.68 38.82 33.15
C LYS A 3 -36.50 37.87 31.92
N THR A 4 -36.71 38.39 30.71
CA THR A 4 -36.53 37.60 29.48
C THR A 4 -35.05 37.39 29.13
N PHE A 5 -34.19 38.38 29.46
CA PHE A 5 -32.73 38.24 29.27
C PHE A 5 -32.08 37.19 30.21
N LEU A 6 -32.62 37.09 31.44
CA LEU A 6 -32.09 36.11 32.41
C LEU A 6 -32.44 34.66 32.01
N LEU A 7 -33.62 34.45 31.40
CA LEU A 7 -34.02 33.11 30.92
C LEU A 7 -33.22 32.66 29.68
N ILE A 8 -32.88 33.59 28.77
CA ILE A 8 -32.06 33.28 27.59
C ILE A 8 -30.60 33.06 28.00
N ALA A 9 -30.06 33.78 28.97
CA ALA A 9 -28.74 33.54 29.49
C ALA A 9 -28.61 32.19 30.23
N THR A 10 -29.67 31.81 30.97
CA THR A 10 -29.72 30.48 31.65
C THR A 10 -29.89 29.33 30.67
N LEU A 11 -30.69 29.54 29.60
CA LEU A 11 -30.81 28.55 28.52
C LEU A 11 -29.50 28.40 27.70
N LEU A 12 -28.81 29.51 27.44
CA LEU A 12 -27.47 29.49 26.78
C LEU A 12 -26.37 28.87 27.65
N LEU A 13 -26.43 29.03 28.97
CA LEU A 13 -25.52 28.37 29.91
C LEU A 13 -25.80 26.86 30.07
N ILE A 14 -27.03 26.40 29.90
CA ILE A 14 -27.40 24.99 29.93
C ILE A 14 -27.01 24.26 28.63
N VAL A 15 -26.95 24.99 27.49
CA VAL A 15 -26.45 24.44 26.21
C VAL A 15 -24.89 24.39 26.17
N ALA A 16 -24.20 25.12 27.06
CA ALA A 16 -22.73 25.28 27.03
C ALA A 16 -21.95 24.21 27.81
N CYS A 17 -22.56 23.13 28.32
CA CYS A 17 -21.85 22.09 29.09
C CYS A 17 -22.30 20.65 28.76
N LYS A 18 -22.56 20.34 27.47
CA LYS A 18 -22.47 18.93 27.08
C LYS A 18 -20.99 18.62 26.88
N ARG A 19 -20.41 17.91 27.84
CA ARG A 19 -19.10 17.33 27.65
C ARG A 19 -19.15 16.40 26.45
N VAL A 20 -18.18 16.51 25.57
CA VAL A 20 -18.01 15.63 24.41
C VAL A 20 -17.46 14.31 24.93
N PRO A 21 -18.05 13.15 24.59
CA PRO A 21 -17.50 11.86 24.94
C PRO A 21 -16.04 11.74 24.46
N SER A 22 -15.17 11.25 25.33
CA SER A 22 -13.74 11.09 25.06
C SER A 22 -13.20 9.80 25.67
N ALA A 23 -12.00 9.43 25.32
CA ALA A 23 -11.31 8.27 25.83
C ALA A 23 -9.90 8.62 26.32
N ASP A 24 -9.46 7.98 27.40
CA ASP A 24 -8.07 7.92 27.82
C ASP A 24 -7.60 6.47 27.69
N TRP A 25 -6.59 6.23 26.93
CA TRP A 25 -5.98 4.92 26.80
C TRP A 25 -4.58 4.92 27.41
N THR A 26 -4.30 3.92 28.25
CA THR A 26 -3.03 3.78 28.96
C THR A 26 -2.39 2.45 28.61
N GLU A 27 -1.17 2.51 28.14
CA GLU A 27 -0.33 1.34 27.90
C GLU A 27 0.01 0.64 29.21
N GLY A 28 -0.17 -0.67 29.27
CA GLY A 28 0.27 -1.50 30.37
C GLY A 28 1.67 -2.10 30.12
N PRO A 29 2.46 -2.34 31.19
CA PRO A 29 3.77 -2.97 31.05
C PRO A 29 3.63 -4.41 30.53
N ALA A 30 4.65 -4.86 29.79
CA ALA A 30 4.73 -6.26 29.38
C ALA A 30 4.87 -7.18 30.58
N GLU A 31 4.07 -8.23 30.63
CA GLU A 31 4.13 -9.27 31.64
C GLU A 31 5.00 -10.46 31.19
N PRO A 32 5.46 -11.32 32.12
CA PRO A 32 6.33 -12.45 31.79
C PRO A 32 5.73 -13.47 30.82
N ASP A 33 4.41 -13.49 30.67
CA ASP A 33 3.69 -14.36 29.73
C ASP A 33 3.54 -13.74 28.32
N GLY A 34 4.15 -12.57 28.07
CA GLY A 34 4.15 -11.89 26.78
C GLY A 34 2.89 -11.06 26.51
N ARG A 35 2.04 -10.83 27.52
CA ARG A 35 0.87 -9.93 27.44
C ARG A 35 1.14 -8.61 28.14
N ALA A 36 0.27 -7.63 27.90
CA ALA A 36 0.25 -6.36 28.62
C ALA A 36 -1.17 -6.04 29.09
N LEU A 37 -1.31 -5.50 30.30
CA LEU A 37 -2.62 -5.13 30.87
C LEU A 37 -2.91 -3.65 30.58
N HIS A 38 -3.61 -3.37 29.48
CA HIS A 38 -4.00 -2.02 29.08
C HIS A 38 -5.22 -1.54 29.85
N THR A 39 -5.35 -0.21 29.98
CA THR A 39 -6.51 0.44 30.59
C THR A 39 -7.15 1.41 29.62
N LEU A 40 -8.46 1.29 29.42
CA LEU A 40 -9.27 2.23 28.63
C LEU A 40 -10.31 2.87 29.55
N VAL A 41 -10.31 4.21 29.61
CA VAL A 41 -11.31 5.00 30.35
C VAL A 41 -12.12 5.79 29.36
N LEU A 42 -13.42 5.50 29.31
CA LEU A 42 -14.39 6.20 28.48
C LEU A 42 -15.12 7.25 29.30
N HIS A 43 -15.06 8.51 28.90
CA HIS A 43 -15.64 9.63 29.65
C HIS A 43 -16.94 10.12 29.01
N ASP A 44 -17.89 10.51 29.85
CA ASP A 44 -19.16 11.12 29.46
C ASP A 44 -19.97 10.29 28.44
N VAL A 45 -19.83 8.96 28.50
CA VAL A 45 -20.53 8.02 27.63
C VAL A 45 -21.94 7.73 28.16
N PRO A 46 -22.98 7.79 27.31
CA PRO A 46 -24.37 7.49 27.71
C PRO A 46 -24.60 5.99 27.92
N GLN A 47 -25.39 5.63 28.93
CA GLN A 47 -25.87 4.26 29.10
C GLN A 47 -26.60 3.75 27.87
N GLY A 48 -26.41 2.49 27.51
CA GLY A 48 -27.04 1.84 26.36
C GLY A 48 -26.49 2.36 25.02
N SER A 49 -25.33 3.01 25.03
CA SER A 49 -24.55 3.26 23.82
C SER A 49 -23.51 2.16 23.59
N ARG A 50 -22.84 2.20 22.47
CA ARG A 50 -21.74 1.32 22.09
C ARG A 50 -20.56 2.18 21.67
N VAL A 51 -19.36 1.86 22.11
CA VAL A 51 -18.11 2.48 21.67
C VAL A 51 -17.36 1.49 20.80
N TRP A 52 -17.13 1.90 19.57
CA TRP A 52 -16.29 1.19 18.59
C TRP A 52 -14.89 1.75 18.59
N PHE A 53 -13.91 0.90 18.29
CA PHE A 53 -12.52 1.30 18.03
C PHE A 53 -11.83 0.24 17.17
N GLN A 54 -10.69 0.60 16.62
CA GLN A 54 -9.84 -0.30 15.85
C GLN A 54 -8.56 -0.57 16.61
N GLU A 55 -8.10 -1.79 16.60
CA GLU A 55 -6.84 -2.19 17.18
C GLU A 55 -6.28 -3.39 16.45
N LEU A 56 -5.01 -3.30 16.04
CA LEU A 56 -4.31 -4.39 15.39
C LEU A 56 -4.24 -5.60 16.32
N PHE A 57 -4.39 -6.79 15.70
CA PHE A 57 -4.29 -8.09 16.33
C PHE A 57 -5.43 -8.48 17.29
N ASP A 58 -5.72 -9.75 17.27
CA ASP A 58 -6.68 -10.43 18.13
C ASP A 58 -6.09 -10.80 19.51
N GLY A 59 -6.79 -11.65 20.25
CA GLY A 59 -6.29 -12.23 21.50
C GLY A 59 -6.50 -11.36 22.73
N LYS A 60 -7.38 -10.36 22.64
CA LYS A 60 -7.73 -9.51 23.80
C LYS A 60 -8.64 -10.22 24.77
N THR A 61 -8.35 -10.08 26.05
CA THR A 61 -9.13 -10.67 27.12
C THR A 61 -9.53 -9.61 28.14
N SER A 62 -10.83 -9.31 28.26
CA SER A 62 -11.35 -8.41 29.29
C SER A 62 -11.10 -8.96 30.69
N VAL A 63 -10.61 -8.09 31.59
CA VAL A 63 -10.25 -8.43 32.98
C VAL A 63 -11.16 -7.69 33.94
N GLU A 64 -11.42 -6.41 33.69
CA GLU A 64 -12.23 -5.54 34.57
C GLU A 64 -13.12 -4.64 33.70
N GLY A 65 -14.34 -4.37 34.16
CA GLY A 65 -15.31 -3.54 33.46
C GLY A 65 -16.15 -4.30 32.43
N PRO A 66 -16.79 -3.58 31.47
CA PRO A 66 -17.58 -4.20 30.41
C PRO A 66 -16.72 -5.06 29.49
N ALA A 67 -17.32 -6.11 28.93
CA ALA A 67 -16.63 -6.98 28.00
C ALA A 67 -16.34 -6.28 26.67
N MET A 68 -15.17 -6.50 26.12
CA MET A 68 -14.82 -6.16 24.75
C MET A 68 -15.28 -7.27 23.81
N HIS A 69 -15.77 -6.88 22.65
CA HIS A 69 -16.24 -7.80 21.63
C HIS A 69 -15.50 -7.55 20.32
N HIS A 70 -14.88 -8.59 19.78
CA HIS A 70 -14.34 -8.58 18.42
C HIS A 70 -15.50 -8.69 17.42
N TYR A 71 -15.44 -7.90 16.35
CA TYR A 71 -16.44 -7.94 15.29
C TYR A 71 -15.88 -8.56 14.02
N GLN A 72 -15.00 -7.84 13.31
CA GLN A 72 -14.34 -8.29 12.08
C GLN A 72 -13.04 -7.48 11.89
N GLY A 73 -12.01 -8.11 11.34
CA GLY A 73 -10.73 -7.45 11.09
C GLY A 73 -10.20 -6.81 12.37
N THR A 74 -9.80 -5.57 12.33
CA THR A 74 -9.31 -4.81 13.50
C THR A 74 -10.42 -4.16 14.33
N SER A 75 -11.72 -4.39 14.02
CA SER A 75 -12.83 -3.69 14.67
C SER A 75 -13.28 -4.36 15.96
N TRP A 76 -13.31 -3.57 17.02
CA TRP A 76 -13.74 -3.97 18.37
C TRP A 76 -14.83 -3.04 18.87
N TYR A 77 -15.68 -3.51 19.80
CA TYR A 77 -16.65 -2.66 20.47
C TYR A 77 -16.88 -3.03 21.93
N VAL A 78 -17.43 -2.06 22.67
CA VAL A 78 -17.85 -2.19 24.07
C VAL A 78 -19.25 -1.65 24.21
N ASP A 79 -20.19 -2.43 24.77
CA ASP A 79 -21.52 -1.96 25.15
C ASP A 79 -21.46 -1.27 26.52
N ILE A 80 -22.04 -0.07 26.63
CA ILE A 80 -21.95 0.80 27.81
C ILE A 80 -23.10 0.51 28.78
N PRO A 81 -22.80 -0.10 29.96
CA PRO A 81 -23.83 -0.53 30.90
C PRO A 81 -24.41 0.62 31.74
N GLU A 82 -23.65 1.70 31.95
CA GLU A 82 -24.06 2.85 32.77
C GLU A 82 -23.53 4.16 32.19
N SER A 83 -24.19 5.28 32.50
CA SER A 83 -23.77 6.60 32.02
C SER A 83 -22.63 7.17 32.86
N GLY A 84 -21.75 7.94 32.21
CA GLY A 84 -20.67 8.66 32.87
C GLY A 84 -19.29 8.16 32.47
N THR A 85 -18.45 7.89 33.44
CA THR A 85 -17.10 7.36 33.21
C THR A 85 -17.10 5.84 33.37
N VAL A 86 -16.68 5.14 32.31
CA VAL A 86 -16.57 3.69 32.29
C VAL A 86 -15.13 3.29 32.10
N THR A 87 -14.60 2.50 33.03
CA THR A 87 -13.23 1.97 32.98
C THR A 87 -13.27 0.50 32.64
N LEU A 88 -12.41 0.10 31.70
CA LEU A 88 -12.16 -1.31 31.39
C LEU A 88 -10.65 -1.58 31.36
N LYS A 89 -10.30 -2.80 31.79
CA LYS A 89 -8.94 -3.31 31.64
C LYS A 89 -8.96 -4.61 30.86
N TYR A 90 -7.98 -4.76 30.00
CA TYR A 90 -7.88 -5.94 29.16
C TYR A 90 -6.43 -6.32 28.91
N TYR A 91 -6.20 -7.61 28.77
CA TYR A 91 -4.95 -8.10 28.23
C TYR A 91 -4.95 -7.97 26.72
N GLY A 92 -3.86 -7.39 26.20
CA GLY A 92 -3.50 -7.32 24.79
C GLY A 92 -2.03 -7.67 24.62
N ARG A 93 -1.50 -7.43 23.44
CA ARG A 93 -0.05 -7.51 23.22
C ARG A 93 0.63 -6.26 23.75
N PRO A 94 1.88 -6.36 24.27
CA PRO A 94 2.71 -5.18 24.48
C PRO A 94 2.86 -4.42 23.18
N LEU A 95 2.80 -3.09 23.22
CA LEU A 95 2.96 -2.29 22.03
C LEU A 95 4.45 -2.13 21.70
N PRO A 96 4.90 -2.56 20.54
CA PRO A 96 6.24 -2.25 20.07
C PRO A 96 6.34 -0.79 19.58
N ARG A 97 5.18 -0.17 19.26
CA ARG A 97 5.09 1.18 18.72
C ARG A 97 3.81 1.89 19.11
N HIS A 98 3.89 3.21 19.23
CA HIS A 98 2.74 4.07 19.54
C HIS A 98 1.65 4.01 18.46
N SER A 99 2.03 3.84 17.19
CA SER A 99 1.10 3.71 16.06
C SER A 99 0.21 2.45 16.11
N TRP A 100 0.49 1.50 17.00
CA TRP A 100 -0.31 0.29 17.18
C TRP A 100 -1.35 0.40 18.30
N ALA A 101 -1.42 1.56 18.97
CA ALA A 101 -2.44 1.80 19.97
C ALA A 101 -3.84 1.78 19.34
N PRO A 102 -4.89 1.46 20.11
CA PRO A 102 -6.26 1.51 19.62
C PRO A 102 -6.61 2.88 19.05
N GLU A 103 -7.34 2.91 17.97
CA GLU A 103 -7.67 4.15 17.26
C GLU A 103 -9.12 4.17 16.76
N ALA A 104 -9.53 5.26 16.09
CA ALA A 104 -10.86 5.42 15.50
C ALA A 104 -12.00 5.18 16.49
N PHE A 105 -11.93 5.79 17.68
CA PHE A 105 -12.99 5.66 18.67
C PHE A 105 -14.26 6.38 18.24
N ILE A 106 -15.38 5.64 18.20
CA ILE A 106 -16.66 6.14 17.70
C ILE A 106 -17.79 5.71 18.65
N LEU A 107 -18.55 6.70 19.13
CA LEU A 107 -19.75 6.46 19.90
C LEU A 107 -20.94 6.22 18.97
N GLN A 108 -21.54 5.04 19.07
CA GLN A 108 -22.78 4.67 18.42
C GLN A 108 -23.94 4.69 19.40
N GLN A 109 -25.04 5.37 19.03
CA GLN A 109 -26.29 5.39 19.78
C GLN A 109 -27.44 5.02 18.85
N LYS A 110 -28.39 4.22 19.35
CA LYS A 110 -29.55 3.81 18.55
C LYS A 110 -30.36 5.02 18.07
N GLY A 111 -30.50 5.12 16.73
CA GLY A 111 -31.28 6.19 16.10
C GLY A 111 -30.65 7.58 16.16
N ARG A 112 -29.36 7.67 16.38
CA ARG A 112 -28.58 8.92 16.36
C ARG A 112 -27.40 8.81 15.39
N PRO A 113 -26.90 9.93 14.86
CA PRO A 113 -25.64 9.95 14.14
C PRO A 113 -24.49 9.42 15.01
N HIS A 114 -23.52 8.80 14.39
CA HIS A 114 -22.28 8.37 15.03
C HIS A 114 -21.44 9.60 15.43
N THR A 115 -20.73 9.49 16.55
CA THR A 115 -19.93 10.60 17.08
C THR A 115 -18.48 10.13 17.27
N PRO A 116 -17.51 10.65 16.49
CA PRO A 116 -16.10 10.44 16.76
C PRO A 116 -15.73 10.92 18.16
N MET A 117 -14.82 10.21 18.83
CA MET A 117 -14.35 10.53 20.18
C MET A 117 -12.90 10.96 20.13
N GLU A 118 -12.56 11.99 20.91
CA GLU A 118 -11.16 12.33 21.15
C GLU A 118 -10.51 11.29 22.07
N VAL A 119 -9.26 10.91 21.76
CA VAL A 119 -8.49 9.95 22.54
C VAL A 119 -7.22 10.60 23.03
N ARG A 120 -6.92 10.42 24.32
CA ARG A 120 -5.63 10.75 24.91
C ARG A 120 -4.88 9.46 25.22
N TYR A 121 -3.63 9.40 24.77
CA TYR A 121 -2.77 8.26 24.95
C TYR A 121 -1.75 8.50 26.06
N HIS A 122 -1.53 7.50 26.89
CA HIS A 122 -0.55 7.47 27.95
C HIS A 122 0.38 6.28 27.73
N PHE A 123 1.44 6.53 26.95
CA PHE A 123 2.45 5.52 26.65
C PHE A 123 3.45 5.36 27.78
N LEU A 124 4.02 4.17 27.89
CA LEU A 124 5.17 3.92 28.75
C LEU A 124 6.41 4.63 28.19
N GLU A 125 7.27 5.10 29.08
CA GLU A 125 8.60 5.55 28.68
C GLU A 125 9.44 4.34 28.27
N HIS A 126 9.84 4.28 27.00
CA HIS A 126 10.78 3.29 26.51
C HIS A 126 12.20 3.86 26.60
N PRO A 127 13.20 3.06 27.06
CA PRO A 127 14.59 3.51 27.02
C PRO A 127 14.98 3.73 25.55
N LYS A 128 15.56 4.91 25.27
CA LYS A 128 16.13 5.19 23.93
C LYS A 128 17.20 4.14 23.63
N THR A 129 17.11 3.50 22.49
CA THR A 129 18.16 2.60 22.01
C THR A 129 19.32 3.43 21.46
N GLU A 130 20.57 2.96 21.61
CA GLU A 130 21.78 3.66 21.10
C GLU A 130 21.75 3.91 19.59
N ASN A 131 20.82 3.31 18.86
CA ASN A 131 20.64 3.46 17.42
C ASN A 131 19.87 4.73 16.99
N ASP A 132 19.28 5.47 17.93
CA ASP A 132 18.46 6.66 17.60
C ASP A 132 19.27 7.92 17.31
N GLU A 133 20.59 7.93 17.53
CA GLU A 133 21.49 9.08 17.30
C GLU A 133 22.56 8.86 16.25
N GLY A 134 22.42 7.85 15.40
CA GLY A 134 23.37 7.62 14.32
C GLY A 134 23.29 8.69 13.24
N SER A 135 23.95 9.83 13.42
CA SER A 135 24.21 10.72 12.29
C SER A 135 25.12 10.00 11.30
N PHE A 136 24.56 9.54 10.20
CA PHE A 136 25.37 9.03 9.10
C PHE A 136 26.11 10.21 8.48
N VAL A 137 27.36 10.37 8.84
CA VAL A 137 28.28 11.32 8.19
C VAL A 137 29.02 10.54 7.11
N SER A 138 28.73 10.84 5.86
CA SER A 138 29.52 10.30 4.76
C SER A 138 30.79 11.11 4.59
N ASP A 139 31.93 10.47 4.73
CA ASP A 139 33.25 11.05 4.39
C ASP A 139 33.52 11.04 2.88
N TYR A 140 32.54 10.63 2.08
CA TYR A 140 32.66 10.56 0.63
C TYR A 140 32.59 11.97 0.03
N GLU A 141 33.65 12.39 -0.65
CA GLU A 141 33.69 13.65 -1.37
C GLU A 141 32.98 13.51 -2.72
N LEU A 142 31.84 14.18 -2.87
CA LEU A 142 31.03 14.13 -4.10
C LEU A 142 31.79 14.77 -5.27
N ARG A 143 32.01 13.99 -6.32
CA ARG A 143 32.44 14.51 -7.63
C ARG A 143 31.22 15.11 -8.36
N PRO A 144 31.39 16.05 -9.28
CA PRO A 144 30.28 16.58 -10.08
C PRO A 144 29.46 15.50 -10.81
N ALA A 145 30.11 14.42 -11.25
CA ALA A 145 29.46 13.27 -11.87
C ALA A 145 28.59 12.47 -10.90
N ASP A 146 28.92 12.46 -9.62
CA ASP A 146 28.21 11.70 -8.58
C ASP A 146 26.90 12.35 -8.15
N ILE A 147 26.68 13.63 -8.51
CA ILE A 147 25.49 14.39 -8.12
C ILE A 147 24.22 13.95 -8.91
N ILE A 148 24.37 13.03 -9.85
CA ILE A 148 23.29 12.54 -10.68
C ILE A 148 22.97 11.11 -10.25
N PRO A 149 21.93 10.89 -9.42
CA PRO A 149 21.53 9.54 -9.06
C PRO A 149 21.03 8.78 -10.30
N GLN A 150 21.18 7.47 -10.28
CA GLN A 150 20.71 6.59 -11.36
C GLN A 150 21.35 6.88 -12.72
N VAL A 151 22.61 7.23 -12.73
CA VAL A 151 23.42 7.33 -13.95
C VAL A 151 24.57 6.34 -13.86
N SER A 152 24.76 5.55 -14.89
CA SER A 152 25.73 4.46 -14.91
C SER A 152 27.04 4.85 -15.56
N ALA A 153 27.04 5.83 -16.45
CA ALA A 153 28.20 6.16 -17.25
C ALA A 153 28.33 7.67 -17.49
N VAL A 154 29.35 8.28 -16.93
CA VAL A 154 29.64 9.70 -17.12
C VAL A 154 31.07 9.88 -17.56
N LYS A 155 31.29 10.64 -18.63
CA LYS A 155 32.59 11.12 -19.06
C LYS A 155 32.69 12.62 -18.86
N TYR A 156 33.63 13.06 -18.05
CA TYR A 156 33.86 14.47 -17.74
C TYR A 156 35.15 14.93 -18.45
N GLY A 157 35.02 15.77 -19.48
CA GLY A 157 36.16 16.17 -20.29
C GLY A 157 36.84 14.94 -20.94
N ASN A 158 38.09 14.66 -20.54
CA ASN A 158 38.88 13.51 -21.02
C ASN A 158 38.88 12.32 -20.05
N GLU A 159 38.13 12.39 -18.95
CA GLU A 159 38.06 11.29 -18.00
C GLU A 159 37.35 10.07 -18.62
N PRO A 160 37.72 8.84 -18.25
CA PRO A 160 37.07 7.64 -18.74
C PRO A 160 35.63 7.57 -18.22
N MET A 161 34.73 6.99 -19.01
CA MET A 161 33.36 6.67 -18.57
C MET A 161 33.41 5.61 -17.45
N GLU A 162 32.56 5.76 -16.43
CA GLU A 162 32.48 4.80 -15.32
C GLU A 162 31.92 3.44 -15.76
N ARG A 163 31.01 3.44 -16.71
CA ARG A 163 30.49 2.24 -17.34
C ARG A 163 30.89 2.23 -18.81
N ILE A 164 31.73 1.28 -19.18
CA ILE A 164 32.13 1.08 -20.56
C ILE A 164 31.48 -0.19 -21.04
N ASP A 165 30.50 -0.05 -21.89
CA ASP A 165 29.92 -1.21 -22.52
C ASP A 165 29.92 -1.06 -24.03
N ILE A 166 30.49 -2.07 -24.66
CA ILE A 166 30.28 -2.30 -26.08
C ILE A 166 28.92 -2.96 -26.21
N LEU A 167 27.87 -2.16 -26.22
CA LEU A 167 26.54 -2.69 -26.43
C LEU A 167 26.40 -3.10 -27.91
N PRO A 168 25.98 -4.35 -28.17
CA PRO A 168 25.72 -4.80 -29.54
C PRO A 168 24.53 -4.07 -30.18
N SER A 169 23.63 -3.52 -29.35
CA SER A 169 22.51 -2.66 -29.73
C SER A 169 22.18 -1.72 -28.58
N ARG A 170 21.54 -0.58 -28.88
CA ARG A 170 21.02 0.33 -27.85
C ARG A 170 19.80 -0.31 -27.20
N PRO A 171 19.78 -0.49 -25.85
CA PRO A 171 18.65 -1.07 -25.14
C PRO A 171 17.48 -0.07 -25.04
N GLU A 172 16.29 -0.57 -24.67
CA GLU A 172 15.15 0.27 -24.33
C GLU A 172 15.51 1.24 -23.20
N GLY A 173 15.06 2.48 -23.32
CA GLY A 173 15.36 3.53 -22.37
C GLY A 173 16.77 4.12 -22.46
N TRP A 174 17.58 3.70 -23.45
CA TRP A 174 18.92 4.25 -23.66
C TRP A 174 18.86 5.73 -24.09
N TYR A 175 19.78 6.50 -23.54
CA TYR A 175 20.02 7.89 -23.94
C TYR A 175 21.48 8.29 -23.85
N ARG A 176 21.85 9.36 -24.58
CA ARG A 176 23.12 10.05 -24.46
C ARG A 176 22.88 11.55 -24.40
N ILE A 177 23.50 12.20 -23.41
CA ILE A 177 23.54 13.67 -23.28
C ILE A 177 24.97 14.10 -23.54
N THR A 178 25.16 15.03 -24.47
CA THR A 178 26.47 15.66 -24.72
C THR A 178 26.35 17.16 -24.48
N ILE A 179 27.14 17.69 -23.55
CA ILE A 179 27.21 19.11 -23.20
C ILE A 179 28.58 19.60 -23.65
N GLY A 180 28.59 20.55 -24.59
CA GLY A 180 29.82 21.21 -25.09
C GLY A 180 30.26 22.36 -24.18
N GLU A 181 31.36 23.03 -24.56
CA GLU A 181 31.90 24.18 -23.82
C GLU A 181 30.94 25.37 -23.75
N GLU A 182 30.00 25.49 -24.69
CA GLU A 182 28.97 26.54 -24.71
C GLU A 182 27.78 26.25 -23.80
N GLY A 183 27.74 25.05 -23.17
CA GLY A 183 26.73 24.65 -22.20
C GLY A 183 25.39 24.19 -22.81
N GLU A 184 25.25 24.14 -24.12
CA GLU A 184 24.02 23.67 -24.78
C GLU A 184 23.98 22.13 -24.83
N PRO A 185 23.00 21.45 -24.19
CA PRO A 185 22.90 20.00 -24.19
C PRO A 185 22.34 19.47 -25.53
N GLN A 186 22.95 18.43 -26.04
CA GLN A 186 22.44 17.62 -27.14
C GLN A 186 22.01 16.26 -26.60
N VAL A 187 20.81 15.80 -26.95
CA VAL A 187 20.25 14.53 -26.49
C VAL A 187 20.03 13.60 -27.66
N GLU A 188 20.56 12.39 -27.56
CA GLU A 188 20.21 11.26 -28.40
C GLU A 188 19.47 10.23 -27.55
N SER A 189 18.44 9.57 -28.07
CA SER A 189 17.73 8.50 -27.38
C SER A 189 17.35 7.37 -28.33
N TYR A 190 17.19 6.16 -27.81
CA TYR A 190 16.71 5.03 -28.58
C TYR A 190 15.19 5.09 -28.81
N ASP A 191 14.47 5.51 -27.78
CA ASP A 191 13.01 5.57 -27.76
C ASP A 191 12.49 6.79 -26.97
N ALA A 192 11.18 6.90 -26.82
CA ALA A 192 10.56 7.98 -26.08
C ALA A 192 10.79 7.88 -24.57
N ASP A 193 11.01 6.69 -24.02
CA ASP A 193 11.33 6.48 -22.62
C ASP A 193 12.76 6.98 -22.33
N GLY A 194 13.72 6.66 -23.19
CA GLY A 194 15.08 7.20 -23.13
C GLY A 194 15.14 8.73 -23.22
N ALA A 195 14.33 9.33 -24.10
CA ALA A 195 14.23 10.79 -24.19
C ALA A 195 13.71 11.41 -22.89
N PHE A 196 12.72 10.79 -22.25
CA PHE A 196 12.19 11.22 -20.96
C PHE A 196 13.24 11.10 -19.87
N TYR A 197 13.94 9.97 -19.79
CA TYR A 197 15.00 9.77 -18.76
C TYR A 197 16.17 10.74 -18.95
N ALA A 198 16.53 11.08 -20.19
CA ALA A 198 17.51 12.13 -20.46
C ALA A 198 17.05 13.49 -19.90
N GLN A 199 15.76 13.83 -20.07
CA GLN A 199 15.20 15.06 -19.52
C GLN A 199 15.27 15.08 -17.99
N VAL A 200 14.84 14.00 -17.34
CA VAL A 200 14.95 13.83 -15.88
C VAL A 200 16.40 14.00 -15.39
N THR A 201 17.36 13.44 -16.14
CA THR A 201 18.77 13.59 -15.82
C THR A 201 19.24 15.05 -15.96
N LEU A 202 18.88 15.74 -17.05
CA LEU A 202 19.25 17.15 -17.28
C LEU A 202 18.71 18.07 -16.18
N GLU A 203 17.49 17.84 -15.70
CA GLU A 203 16.87 18.62 -14.62
C GLU A 203 17.60 18.46 -13.28
N LYS A 204 18.30 17.35 -13.10
CA LYS A 204 19.10 17.05 -11.91
C LYS A 204 20.55 17.52 -12.00
N LEU A 205 21.03 17.97 -13.16
CA LEU A 205 22.39 18.46 -13.32
C LEU A 205 22.62 19.80 -12.59
N PRO A 206 23.80 19.98 -11.96
CA PRO A 206 24.18 21.25 -11.36
C PRO A 206 24.25 22.37 -12.41
N GLN A 207 23.88 23.57 -12.00
CA GLN A 207 23.94 24.75 -12.84
C GLN A 207 25.12 25.66 -12.43
N PRO A 208 25.82 26.31 -13.38
CA PRO A 208 25.68 26.17 -14.84
C PRO A 208 26.18 24.80 -15.34
N LEU A 209 25.58 24.31 -16.44
CA LEU A 209 25.98 23.04 -17.06
C LEU A 209 27.47 23.08 -17.43
N GLN A 210 28.17 22.00 -17.13
CA GLN A 210 29.59 21.84 -17.45
C GLN A 210 29.77 20.90 -18.65
N PRO A 211 30.85 21.04 -19.46
CA PRO A 211 31.11 20.10 -20.54
C PRO A 211 31.24 18.66 -20.04
N MET A 212 30.35 17.78 -20.52
CA MET A 212 30.36 16.36 -20.15
C MET A 212 29.59 15.52 -21.19
N THR A 213 29.83 14.23 -21.16
CA THR A 213 29.00 13.25 -21.86
C THR A 213 28.45 12.26 -20.85
N ILE A 214 27.14 12.08 -20.85
CA ILE A 214 26.42 11.06 -20.07
C ILE A 214 25.83 10.07 -21.07
N GLU A 215 26.10 8.79 -20.88
CA GLU A 215 25.49 7.72 -21.64
C GLU A 215 24.95 6.68 -20.67
N ASP A 216 23.64 6.37 -20.77
CA ASP A 216 22.99 5.62 -19.74
C ASP A 216 21.74 4.86 -20.23
N TRP A 217 21.36 3.82 -19.49
CA TRP A 217 20.19 2.97 -19.72
C TRP A 217 19.87 2.15 -18.47
N PRO A 218 18.61 1.72 -18.28
CA PRO A 218 18.25 0.87 -17.16
C PRO A 218 18.72 -0.57 -17.37
N ASP A 219 19.15 -1.24 -16.30
CA ASP A 219 19.49 -2.67 -16.32
C ASP A 219 18.23 -3.54 -16.35
N TYR A 220 17.12 -3.06 -15.75
CA TYR A 220 15.85 -3.76 -15.75
C TYR A 220 14.77 -3.03 -16.53
N ALA A 221 14.02 -3.79 -17.34
CA ALA A 221 12.87 -3.28 -18.09
C ALA A 221 11.71 -2.85 -17.17
N TYR A 222 11.52 -3.55 -16.04
CA TYR A 222 10.50 -3.25 -15.04
C TYR A 222 11.12 -2.60 -13.80
N ARG A 223 10.62 -1.42 -13.43
CA ARG A 223 11.03 -0.67 -12.23
C ARG A 223 9.78 -0.12 -11.58
N GLY A 224 9.26 -0.86 -10.59
CA GLY A 224 7.92 -0.66 -10.06
C GLY A 224 7.86 0.01 -8.70
N PHE A 225 6.68 0.56 -8.46
CA PHE A 225 6.21 0.99 -7.15
C PHE A 225 4.76 0.53 -6.99
N MET A 226 4.47 -0.22 -5.92
CA MET A 226 3.12 -0.59 -5.56
C MET A 226 2.57 0.38 -4.51
N LEU A 227 1.36 0.86 -4.75
CA LEU A 227 0.62 1.74 -3.86
C LEU A 227 -0.70 1.08 -3.45
N ASP A 228 -0.84 0.80 -2.17
CA ASP A 228 -2.10 0.39 -1.57
C ASP A 228 -2.95 1.61 -1.24
N VAL A 229 -4.13 1.70 -1.87
CA VAL A 229 -5.13 2.75 -1.61
C VAL A 229 -6.40 2.19 -0.98
N VAL A 230 -6.36 0.91 -0.60
CA VAL A 230 -7.49 0.19 -0.04
C VAL A 230 -7.57 0.36 1.47
N ARG A 231 -6.46 0.11 2.18
CA ARG A 231 -6.43 0.17 3.66
C ARG A 231 -6.53 1.61 4.14
N ASP A 232 -5.87 2.55 3.46
CA ASP A 232 -6.06 3.98 3.65
C ASP A 232 -6.04 4.70 2.29
N PHE A 233 -7.15 5.36 1.95
CA PHE A 233 -7.39 5.90 0.62
C PHE A 233 -6.53 7.14 0.34
N ARG A 234 -5.96 7.20 -0.87
CA ARG A 234 -5.23 8.37 -1.37
C ARG A 234 -6.06 9.12 -2.41
N THR A 235 -6.17 10.41 -2.24
CA THR A 235 -6.84 11.28 -3.22
C THR A 235 -6.12 11.23 -4.58
N VAL A 236 -6.82 11.61 -5.64
CA VAL A 236 -6.21 11.70 -6.98
C VAL A 236 -4.94 12.57 -6.94
N ASP A 237 -5.00 13.73 -6.28
CA ASP A 237 -3.87 14.66 -6.25
C ASP A 237 -2.66 14.07 -5.50
N GLU A 238 -2.87 13.32 -4.42
CA GLU A 238 -1.79 12.58 -3.73
C GLU A 238 -1.20 11.48 -4.63
N VAL A 239 -2.03 10.74 -5.38
CA VAL A 239 -1.54 9.75 -6.35
C VAL A 239 -0.71 10.40 -7.46
N LEU A 240 -1.12 11.56 -7.98
CA LEU A 240 -0.35 12.30 -8.98
C LEU A 240 1.00 12.78 -8.43
N GLU A 241 1.05 13.21 -7.17
CA GLU A 241 2.31 13.59 -6.49
C GLU A 241 3.27 12.38 -6.33
N ILE A 242 2.72 11.19 -6.01
CA ILE A 242 3.50 9.95 -5.96
C ILE A 242 4.04 9.59 -7.36
N ILE A 243 3.23 9.75 -8.41
CA ILE A 243 3.66 9.53 -9.79
C ILE A 243 4.80 10.50 -10.18
N ASP A 244 4.77 11.76 -9.72
CA ASP A 244 5.86 12.71 -9.94
C ASP A 244 7.16 12.26 -9.24
N LEU A 245 7.07 11.76 -8.00
CA LEU A 245 8.22 11.17 -7.31
C LEU A 245 8.78 9.96 -8.07
N MET A 246 7.91 9.03 -8.48
CA MET A 246 8.30 7.87 -9.27
C MET A 246 9.02 8.27 -10.57
N ALA A 247 8.47 9.23 -11.29
CA ALA A 247 9.04 9.76 -12.53
C ALA A 247 10.43 10.37 -12.31
N SER A 248 10.59 11.15 -11.22
CA SER A 248 11.87 11.75 -10.84
C SER A 248 12.96 10.71 -10.52
N TRP A 249 12.55 9.51 -10.15
CA TRP A 249 13.44 8.36 -9.85
C TRP A 249 13.54 7.38 -11.03
N LYS A 250 12.99 7.73 -12.19
CA LYS A 250 12.96 6.90 -13.40
C LYS A 250 12.30 5.52 -13.18
N LEU A 251 11.39 5.41 -12.21
CA LEU A 251 10.48 4.27 -12.11
C LEU A 251 9.47 4.34 -13.27
N ASN A 252 9.03 3.18 -13.77
CA ASN A 252 8.21 3.12 -14.98
C ASN A 252 6.92 2.30 -14.85
N THR A 253 6.61 1.79 -13.67
CA THR A 253 5.39 1.02 -13.44
C THR A 253 4.79 1.33 -12.08
N LEU A 254 3.53 1.80 -12.08
CA LEU A 254 2.68 1.89 -10.90
C LEU A 254 1.85 0.61 -10.81
N HIS A 255 2.15 -0.23 -9.82
CA HIS A 255 1.28 -1.33 -9.42
C HIS A 255 0.24 -0.75 -8.45
N PHE A 256 -1.00 -0.67 -8.90
CA PHE A 256 -2.06 0.06 -8.22
C PHE A 256 -3.01 -0.92 -7.54
N HIS A 257 -2.83 -1.12 -6.23
CA HIS A 257 -3.63 -2.04 -5.42
C HIS A 257 -4.93 -1.34 -5.01
N ILE A 258 -6.03 -1.68 -5.70
CA ILE A 258 -7.30 -0.93 -5.67
C ILE A 258 -8.52 -1.74 -5.21
N ALA A 259 -8.35 -3.01 -4.90
CA ALA A 259 -9.41 -3.83 -4.33
C ALA A 259 -8.83 -4.92 -3.42
N ASP A 260 -9.37 -4.99 -2.19
CA ASP A 260 -8.98 -5.93 -1.15
C ASP A 260 -10.16 -6.12 -0.15
N ASP A 261 -9.91 -6.64 1.03
CA ASP A 261 -10.90 -6.92 2.07
C ASP A 261 -11.62 -5.66 2.56
N GLU A 262 -10.86 -4.57 2.74
CA GLU A 262 -11.35 -3.36 3.37
C GLU A 262 -12.13 -2.45 2.42
N SER A 263 -11.77 -2.42 1.14
CA SER A 263 -12.42 -1.53 0.17
C SER A 263 -12.30 -2.01 -1.27
N TRP A 264 -13.18 -1.46 -2.12
CA TRP A 264 -13.14 -1.51 -3.57
C TRP A 264 -13.05 -0.10 -4.13
N CYS A 265 -11.90 0.31 -4.62
CA CYS A 265 -11.58 1.71 -4.90
C CYS A 265 -11.73 2.14 -6.38
N LEU A 266 -12.47 1.42 -7.21
CA LEU A 266 -12.70 1.78 -8.61
C LEU A 266 -14.17 1.67 -9.00
N GLU A 267 -14.70 2.69 -9.66
CA GLU A 267 -16.03 2.65 -10.26
C GLU A 267 -16.09 1.61 -11.39
N ILE A 268 -17.03 0.66 -11.25
CA ILE A 268 -17.39 -0.32 -12.29
C ILE A 268 -18.85 -0.05 -12.69
N LYS A 269 -19.06 0.40 -13.90
CA LYS A 269 -20.35 0.89 -14.37
C LYS A 269 -21.51 -0.11 -14.16
N ASP A 270 -21.27 -1.40 -14.33
CA ASP A 270 -22.29 -2.44 -14.22
C ASP A 270 -22.66 -2.76 -12.75
N PHE A 271 -21.83 -2.38 -11.78
CA PHE A 271 -21.96 -2.74 -10.38
C PHE A 271 -21.75 -1.55 -9.44
N PRO A 272 -22.73 -0.63 -9.34
CA PRO A 272 -22.59 0.54 -8.46
C PRO A 272 -22.41 0.16 -6.99
N GLU A 273 -22.84 -1.03 -6.55
CA GLU A 273 -22.64 -1.48 -5.18
C GLU A 273 -21.16 -1.66 -4.80
N LEU A 274 -20.27 -1.83 -5.78
CA LEU A 274 -18.82 -1.90 -5.51
C LEU A 274 -18.33 -0.60 -4.87
N THR A 275 -18.91 0.54 -5.25
CA THR A 275 -18.58 1.85 -4.68
C THR A 275 -19.58 2.30 -3.62
N ASP A 276 -20.89 2.12 -3.84
CA ASP A 276 -21.93 2.56 -2.90
C ASP A 276 -21.94 1.75 -1.59
N PHE A 277 -21.46 0.51 -1.63
CA PHE A 277 -21.37 -0.38 -0.48
C PHE A 277 -19.91 -0.80 -0.19
N GLY A 278 -19.16 -1.18 -1.23
CA GLY A 278 -17.80 -1.72 -1.11
C GLY A 278 -16.77 -0.68 -0.72
N ALA A 279 -16.97 0.59 -1.06
CA ALA A 279 -16.07 1.70 -0.74
C ALA A 279 -16.65 2.70 0.27
N HIS A 280 -17.67 2.31 1.01
CA HIS A 280 -18.35 3.20 1.94
C HIS A 280 -17.95 2.93 3.38
N HIS A 281 -17.44 3.95 4.08
CA HIS A 281 -17.08 3.89 5.50
C HIS A 281 -18.32 3.96 6.38
N ALA A 282 -18.74 2.84 6.96
CA ALA A 282 -19.83 2.79 7.91
C ALA A 282 -19.63 1.71 8.96
N LEU A 283 -20.12 1.98 10.16
CA LEU A 283 -20.29 0.94 11.17
C LEU A 283 -21.49 0.04 10.80
N PRO A 284 -21.52 -1.22 11.26
CA PRO A 284 -22.73 -2.02 11.17
C PRO A 284 -23.89 -1.33 11.90
N ASP A 285 -25.11 -1.72 11.55
CA ASP A 285 -26.28 -1.22 12.26
C ASP A 285 -26.27 -1.66 13.75
N TRP A 286 -27.27 -1.21 14.51
CA TRP A 286 -27.35 -1.58 15.93
C TRP A 286 -27.46 -3.10 16.17
N ASN A 287 -27.97 -3.86 15.23
CA ASN A 287 -28.10 -5.31 15.29
C ASN A 287 -26.89 -6.04 14.69
N LEU A 288 -25.80 -5.32 14.44
CA LEU A 288 -24.56 -5.83 13.83
C LEU A 288 -24.74 -6.32 12.38
N GLN A 289 -25.76 -5.82 11.68
CA GLN A 289 -25.89 -6.04 10.24
C GLN A 289 -24.98 -5.06 9.49
N GLU A 290 -24.21 -5.58 8.57
CA GLU A 290 -23.31 -4.76 7.76
C GLU A 290 -24.10 -3.81 6.85
N THR A 291 -23.72 -2.55 6.89
CA THR A 291 -24.27 -1.47 6.05
C THR A 291 -23.29 -1.03 4.98
N SER A 292 -22.06 -1.50 5.05
CA SER A 292 -20.99 -1.31 4.07
C SER A 292 -19.98 -2.45 4.19
N ALA A 293 -19.05 -2.57 3.23
CA ALA A 293 -17.93 -3.49 3.34
C ALA A 293 -16.79 -2.89 4.17
N LEU A 294 -16.63 -1.57 4.06
CA LEU A 294 -15.52 -0.84 4.63
C LEU A 294 -15.76 -0.55 6.12
N LYS A 295 -14.80 -0.89 6.94
CA LYS A 295 -14.74 -0.48 8.35
C LYS A 295 -14.37 1.01 8.48
N PRO A 296 -14.61 1.67 9.62
CA PRO A 296 -14.11 3.01 9.88
C PRO A 296 -12.59 3.05 9.75
N THR A 297 -12.06 4.09 9.11
CA THR A 297 -10.61 4.32 9.10
C THR A 297 -10.11 4.76 10.46
N ALA A 298 -8.81 4.74 10.65
CA ALA A 298 -8.11 5.25 11.81
C ALA A 298 -8.52 6.69 12.23
N ASN A 299 -8.88 7.52 11.27
CA ASN A 299 -9.34 8.89 11.53
C ASN A 299 -10.80 8.96 12.00
N GLY A 300 -11.48 7.84 12.22
CA GLY A 300 -12.88 7.82 12.64
C GLY A 300 -13.85 8.40 11.60
N GLN A 301 -13.43 8.51 10.35
CA GLN A 301 -14.24 9.07 9.27
C GLN A 301 -15.36 8.10 8.88
N ILE A 302 -16.59 8.48 9.18
CA ILE A 302 -17.79 7.72 8.82
C ILE A 302 -18.56 8.50 7.77
N GLY A 303 -19.11 7.78 6.79
CA GLY A 303 -19.91 8.37 5.71
C GLY A 303 -19.08 8.85 4.53
N ASN A 304 -17.75 8.70 4.57
CA ASN A 304 -16.90 8.93 3.42
C ASN A 304 -17.02 7.76 2.44
N VAL A 305 -16.89 8.08 1.17
CA VAL A 305 -16.80 7.13 0.07
C VAL A 305 -15.42 7.30 -0.56
N THR A 306 -14.70 6.20 -0.70
CA THR A 306 -13.27 6.19 -1.04
C THR A 306 -13.03 5.36 -2.29
N PHE A 307 -13.27 5.95 -3.45
CA PHE A 307 -13.00 5.32 -4.74
C PHE A 307 -12.65 6.37 -5.79
N TYR A 308 -12.09 5.91 -6.89
CA TYR A 308 -11.86 6.69 -8.10
C TYR A 308 -13.01 6.47 -9.07
N THR A 309 -13.62 7.55 -9.54
CA THR A 309 -14.55 7.54 -10.67
C THR A 309 -13.82 7.12 -11.94
N ALA A 310 -14.55 6.68 -12.96
CA ALA A 310 -13.97 6.36 -14.26
C ALA A 310 -13.17 7.54 -14.86
N GLU A 311 -13.62 8.78 -14.65
CA GLU A 311 -12.93 10.00 -15.09
C GLU A 311 -11.63 10.21 -14.31
N GLU A 312 -11.65 10.10 -13.00
CA GLU A 312 -10.46 10.24 -12.13
C GLU A 312 -9.42 9.17 -12.44
N TYR A 313 -9.84 7.92 -12.59
CA TYR A 313 -8.94 6.83 -12.95
C TYR A 313 -8.30 7.06 -14.33
N THR A 314 -9.07 7.47 -15.33
CA THR A 314 -8.50 7.80 -16.66
C THR A 314 -7.57 9.03 -16.62
N ARG A 315 -7.80 9.99 -15.70
CA ARG A 315 -6.86 11.10 -15.43
C ARG A 315 -5.55 10.57 -14.89
N ILE A 316 -5.57 9.65 -13.90
CA ILE A 316 -4.37 9.00 -13.35
C ILE A 316 -3.62 8.26 -14.47
N LEU A 317 -4.30 7.47 -15.27
CA LEU A 317 -3.69 6.72 -16.38
C LEU A 317 -2.94 7.63 -17.36
N ARG A 318 -3.56 8.72 -17.82
CA ARG A 318 -2.93 9.68 -18.74
C ARG A 318 -1.73 10.38 -18.10
N TYR A 319 -1.89 10.82 -16.86
CA TYR A 319 -0.84 11.51 -16.12
C TYR A 319 0.41 10.65 -15.93
N ALA A 320 0.22 9.38 -15.59
CA ALA A 320 1.29 8.39 -15.50
C ALA A 320 1.96 8.15 -16.86
N TRP A 321 1.16 7.96 -17.91
CA TRP A 321 1.68 7.71 -19.25
C TRP A 321 2.51 8.87 -19.82
N ASP A 322 2.11 10.10 -19.56
CA ASP A 322 2.88 11.30 -19.95
C ASP A 322 4.27 11.32 -19.27
N ARG A 323 4.42 10.61 -18.15
CA ARG A 323 5.67 10.41 -17.38
C ARG A 323 6.34 9.06 -17.63
N ARG A 324 5.94 8.37 -18.69
CA ARG A 324 6.46 7.04 -19.05
C ARG A 324 6.23 5.97 -17.99
N ILE A 325 5.20 6.14 -17.16
CA ILE A 325 4.77 5.19 -16.14
C ILE A 325 3.54 4.43 -16.63
N ARG A 326 3.63 3.13 -16.64
CA ARG A 326 2.53 2.20 -16.96
C ARG A 326 1.78 1.91 -15.67
N VAL A 327 0.45 1.80 -15.73
CA VAL A 327 -0.39 1.45 -14.58
C VAL A 327 -0.87 0.02 -14.74
N ILE A 328 -0.69 -0.80 -13.70
CA ILE A 328 -1.19 -2.17 -13.58
C ILE A 328 -2.07 -2.21 -12.34
N SER A 329 -3.39 -2.32 -12.55
CA SER A 329 -4.34 -2.39 -11.45
C SER A 329 -4.44 -3.80 -10.90
N GLU A 330 -4.45 -3.89 -9.57
CA GLU A 330 -4.63 -5.12 -8.84
C GLU A 330 -6.04 -5.21 -8.24
N PHE A 331 -6.67 -6.35 -8.48
CA PHE A 331 -7.90 -6.79 -7.84
C PHE A 331 -7.57 -8.08 -7.11
N ASP A 332 -7.32 -7.98 -5.82
CA ASP A 332 -6.82 -9.13 -5.08
C ASP A 332 -7.85 -10.25 -4.96
N THR A 333 -7.43 -11.46 -5.28
CA THR A 333 -8.25 -12.68 -5.40
C THR A 333 -7.39 -13.94 -5.22
N PRO A 334 -7.93 -15.09 -4.82
CA PRO A 334 -9.29 -15.35 -4.35
C PRO A 334 -9.47 -15.11 -2.84
N GLY A 335 -8.39 -14.91 -2.09
CA GLY A 335 -8.36 -14.26 -0.78
C GLY A 335 -8.63 -12.77 -0.92
N HIS A 336 -8.51 -11.99 0.13
CA HIS A 336 -8.58 -10.52 0.07
C HIS A 336 -9.77 -9.95 -0.72
N SER A 337 -10.89 -10.69 -0.79
CA SER A 337 -12.01 -10.37 -1.68
C SER A 337 -13.27 -9.92 -0.93
N ARG A 338 -13.15 -9.56 0.36
CA ARG A 338 -14.32 -9.28 1.20
C ARG A 338 -15.17 -8.13 0.67
N ALA A 339 -14.55 -7.02 0.25
CA ALA A 339 -15.29 -5.86 -0.25
C ALA A 339 -16.15 -6.23 -1.47
N SER A 340 -15.59 -6.95 -2.44
CA SER A 340 -16.33 -7.43 -3.61
C SER A 340 -17.45 -8.41 -3.24
N ILE A 341 -17.17 -9.36 -2.33
CA ILE A 341 -18.16 -10.32 -1.84
C ILE A 341 -19.35 -9.59 -1.22
N LYS A 342 -19.11 -8.65 -0.31
CA LYS A 342 -20.16 -7.89 0.40
C LYS A 342 -20.93 -6.96 -0.54
N ALA A 343 -20.25 -6.30 -1.46
CA ALA A 343 -20.89 -5.47 -2.49
C ALA A 343 -21.83 -6.31 -3.38
N MET A 344 -21.37 -7.50 -3.82
CA MET A 344 -22.20 -8.37 -4.67
C MET A 344 -23.34 -9.06 -3.90
N GLN A 345 -23.19 -9.27 -2.60
CA GLN A 345 -24.32 -9.65 -1.74
C GLN A 345 -25.35 -8.50 -1.63
N ALA A 346 -24.89 -7.23 -1.56
CA ALA A 346 -25.79 -6.07 -1.62
C ALA A 346 -26.49 -5.96 -2.97
N TYR A 347 -25.78 -6.18 -4.08
CA TYR A 347 -26.33 -6.27 -5.43
C TYR A 347 -27.46 -7.31 -5.51
N GLU A 348 -27.20 -8.53 -5.06
CA GLU A 348 -28.20 -9.61 -5.06
C GLU A 348 -29.42 -9.24 -4.21
N ARG A 349 -29.24 -8.66 -3.02
CA ARG A 349 -30.37 -8.18 -2.18
C ARG A 349 -31.22 -7.12 -2.89
N ARG A 350 -30.60 -6.21 -3.64
CA ARG A 350 -31.32 -5.14 -4.35
C ARG A 350 -32.02 -5.63 -5.61
N THR A 351 -31.36 -6.50 -6.39
CA THR A 351 -31.84 -6.89 -7.73
C THR A 351 -32.58 -8.22 -7.76
N GLY A 352 -32.34 -9.10 -6.80
CA GLY A 352 -32.76 -10.50 -6.84
C GLY A 352 -31.92 -11.37 -7.80
N ASP A 353 -30.87 -10.82 -8.44
CA ASP A 353 -30.04 -11.52 -9.41
C ASP A 353 -28.79 -12.13 -8.74
N SER A 354 -28.75 -13.46 -8.65
CA SER A 354 -27.61 -14.22 -8.11
C SER A 354 -26.55 -14.58 -9.16
N SER A 355 -26.68 -14.13 -10.40
CA SER A 355 -25.80 -14.52 -11.51
C SER A 355 -24.37 -13.98 -11.42
N PHE A 356 -24.10 -13.12 -10.43
CA PHE A 356 -22.79 -12.53 -10.10
C PHE A 356 -22.38 -12.81 -8.64
N ARG A 357 -22.96 -13.82 -8.02
CA ARG A 357 -22.63 -14.21 -6.65
C ARG A 357 -21.16 -14.66 -6.54
N LEU A 358 -20.46 -14.18 -5.53
CA LEU A 358 -19.03 -14.45 -5.32
C LEU A 358 -18.77 -15.48 -4.21
N GLN A 359 -19.74 -15.68 -3.31
CA GLN A 359 -19.63 -16.65 -2.22
C GLN A 359 -20.85 -17.55 -2.19
N ASP A 360 -20.62 -18.85 -2.03
CA ASP A 360 -21.69 -19.85 -1.90
C ASP A 360 -22.38 -19.71 -0.53
N PRO A 361 -23.70 -19.47 -0.45
CA PRO A 361 -24.40 -19.42 0.81
C PRO A 361 -24.35 -20.72 1.62
N ALA A 362 -24.03 -21.84 0.98
CA ALA A 362 -23.88 -23.14 1.62
C ALA A 362 -22.44 -23.41 2.09
N ASP A 363 -21.51 -22.48 1.88
CA ASP A 363 -20.13 -22.63 2.36
C ASP A 363 -20.10 -22.59 3.88
N THR A 364 -19.51 -23.62 4.49
CA THR A 364 -19.36 -23.76 5.94
C THR A 364 -17.91 -23.62 6.39
N SER A 365 -17.06 -23.06 5.56
CA SER A 365 -15.65 -22.79 5.86
C SER A 365 -15.49 -21.98 7.15
N ARG A 366 -14.47 -22.33 7.91
CA ARG A 366 -14.09 -21.61 9.12
C ARG A 366 -12.60 -21.35 9.08
N TYR A 367 -12.24 -20.10 8.99
CA TYR A 367 -10.86 -19.63 8.94
C TYR A 367 -10.74 -18.22 9.50
N TRP A 368 -9.51 -17.82 9.71
CA TRP A 368 -9.09 -16.44 9.92
C TRP A 368 -8.09 -16.09 8.84
N SER A 369 -8.28 -14.97 8.16
CA SER A 369 -7.29 -14.42 7.25
C SER A 369 -6.16 -13.74 8.02
N ALA A 370 -5.10 -13.35 7.32
CA ALA A 370 -3.99 -12.59 7.88
C ALA A 370 -4.45 -11.24 8.49
N GLN A 371 -5.59 -10.69 8.01
CA GLN A 371 -6.21 -9.44 8.47
C GLN A 371 -7.43 -9.68 9.38
N ASP A 372 -7.53 -10.85 10.02
CA ASP A 372 -8.58 -11.24 10.96
C ASP A 372 -10.02 -11.25 10.40
N PHE A 373 -10.18 -11.46 9.07
CA PHE A 373 -11.48 -11.71 8.45
C PHE A 373 -11.80 -13.20 8.36
N THR A 374 -13.09 -13.53 8.36
CA THR A 374 -13.59 -14.92 8.29
C THR A 374 -14.46 -15.19 7.06
N ASP A 375 -14.60 -14.19 6.17
CA ASP A 375 -15.57 -14.19 5.08
C ASP A 375 -15.04 -13.51 3.80
N ASN A 376 -13.71 -13.57 3.58
CA ASN A 376 -13.00 -12.84 2.54
C ASN A 376 -12.53 -13.69 1.34
N VAL A 377 -12.94 -14.96 1.26
CA VAL A 377 -12.48 -15.86 0.18
C VAL A 377 -13.60 -16.16 -0.82
N LEU A 378 -13.29 -16.00 -2.11
CA LEU A 378 -14.19 -16.34 -3.21
C LEU A 378 -14.51 -17.85 -3.24
N SER A 379 -15.75 -18.20 -3.53
CA SER A 379 -16.13 -19.58 -3.88
C SER A 379 -15.76 -19.87 -5.34
N VAL A 380 -14.48 -20.11 -5.60
CA VAL A 380 -13.86 -20.21 -6.94
C VAL A 380 -14.50 -21.26 -7.86
N TYR A 381 -15.25 -22.21 -7.32
CA TYR A 381 -16.01 -23.22 -8.08
C TYR A 381 -17.35 -22.69 -8.63
N LEU A 382 -17.74 -21.44 -8.33
CA LEU A 382 -18.94 -20.82 -8.87
C LEU A 382 -18.63 -20.14 -10.21
N PRO A 383 -19.32 -20.48 -11.31
CA PRO A 383 -19.14 -19.79 -12.60
C PRO A 383 -19.44 -18.28 -12.54
N SER A 384 -20.25 -17.85 -11.57
CA SER A 384 -20.58 -16.45 -11.33
C SER A 384 -19.37 -15.59 -10.94
N VAL A 385 -18.36 -16.16 -10.31
CA VAL A 385 -17.09 -15.50 -9.98
C VAL A 385 -16.43 -15.00 -11.27
N TYR A 386 -16.25 -15.87 -12.25
CA TYR A 386 -15.60 -15.52 -13.52
C TYR A 386 -16.48 -14.62 -14.40
N LYS A 387 -17.80 -14.74 -14.29
CA LYS A 387 -18.73 -13.80 -14.94
C LYS A 387 -18.58 -12.39 -14.39
N PHE A 388 -18.41 -12.24 -13.06
CA PHE A 388 -18.17 -10.96 -12.41
C PHE A 388 -16.81 -10.37 -12.81
N TYR A 389 -15.71 -11.10 -12.61
CA TYR A 389 -14.37 -10.61 -12.95
C TYR A 389 -14.20 -10.36 -14.46
N GLY A 390 -14.93 -11.11 -15.31
CA GLY A 390 -15.01 -10.79 -16.73
C GLY A 390 -15.52 -9.39 -17.00
N LYS A 391 -16.53 -8.92 -16.27
CA LYS A 391 -17.06 -7.55 -16.36
C LYS A 391 -16.07 -6.51 -15.83
N VAL A 392 -15.36 -6.83 -14.74
CA VAL A 392 -14.30 -5.98 -14.19
C VAL A 392 -13.17 -5.80 -15.22
N PHE A 393 -12.71 -6.89 -15.83
CA PHE A 393 -11.66 -6.83 -16.85
C PHE A 393 -12.11 -6.03 -18.09
N ASP A 394 -13.35 -6.22 -18.54
CA ASP A 394 -13.92 -5.46 -19.66
C ASP A 394 -13.92 -3.95 -19.36
N GLU A 395 -14.25 -3.56 -18.12
CA GLU A 395 -14.26 -2.14 -17.72
C GLU A 395 -12.83 -1.56 -17.66
N VAL A 396 -11.86 -2.27 -17.06
CA VAL A 396 -10.46 -1.82 -17.04
C VAL A 396 -9.90 -1.64 -18.45
N ILE A 397 -10.15 -2.61 -19.34
CA ILE A 397 -9.76 -2.52 -20.76
C ILE A 397 -10.40 -1.28 -21.41
N ARG A 398 -11.69 -1.03 -21.16
CA ARG A 398 -12.42 0.13 -21.67
C ARG A 398 -11.79 1.45 -21.19
N LEU A 399 -11.45 1.54 -19.89
CA LEU A 399 -10.87 2.75 -19.29
C LEU A 399 -9.47 3.05 -19.85
N HIS A 400 -8.61 2.04 -20.00
CA HIS A 400 -7.30 2.20 -20.64
C HIS A 400 -7.43 2.66 -22.10
N LYS A 401 -8.36 2.07 -22.86
CA LYS A 401 -8.64 2.47 -24.23
C LYS A 401 -9.15 3.92 -24.31
N GLU A 402 -10.02 4.33 -23.40
CA GLU A 402 -10.54 5.69 -23.31
C GLU A 402 -9.46 6.69 -22.92
N ALA A 403 -8.55 6.29 -22.03
CA ALA A 403 -7.37 7.08 -21.70
C ALA A 403 -6.38 7.20 -22.89
N GLY A 404 -6.42 6.30 -23.86
CA GLY A 404 -5.47 6.23 -24.96
C GLY A 404 -4.12 5.67 -24.56
N VAL A 405 -4.06 4.84 -23.51
CA VAL A 405 -2.83 4.26 -22.96
C VAL A 405 -2.87 2.73 -23.00
N PRO A 406 -1.72 2.04 -23.09
CA PRO A 406 -1.69 0.59 -23.09
C PRO A 406 -2.14 0.03 -21.73
N LEU A 407 -2.74 -1.17 -21.73
CA LEU A 407 -2.95 -2.01 -20.58
C LEU A 407 -1.86 -3.10 -20.59
N PRO A 408 -0.84 -3.04 -19.74
CA PRO A 408 0.23 -4.04 -19.74
C PRO A 408 -0.24 -5.41 -19.26
N ALA A 409 -0.98 -5.42 -18.15
CA ALA A 409 -1.55 -6.60 -17.51
C ALA A 409 -2.64 -6.19 -16.51
N ILE A 410 -3.40 -7.17 -16.04
CA ILE A 410 -4.21 -7.04 -14.81
C ILE A 410 -3.57 -7.93 -13.75
N HIS A 411 -3.34 -7.38 -12.56
CA HIS A 411 -2.83 -8.15 -11.43
C HIS A 411 -4.00 -8.76 -10.65
N ILE A 412 -3.93 -10.06 -10.39
CA ILE A 412 -5.03 -10.82 -9.77
C ILE A 412 -4.77 -11.17 -8.30
N GLY A 413 -3.68 -10.67 -7.71
CA GLY A 413 -3.28 -11.02 -6.35
C GLY A 413 -2.80 -12.46 -6.24
N GLY A 414 -3.49 -13.27 -5.48
CA GLY A 414 -3.27 -14.71 -5.38
C GLY A 414 -2.67 -15.19 -4.07
N ASP A 415 -2.26 -14.27 -3.22
CA ASP A 415 -1.61 -14.52 -1.95
C ASP A 415 -2.58 -14.83 -0.80
N GLU A 416 -2.02 -15.23 0.30
CA GLU A 416 -2.61 -15.35 1.65
C GLU A 416 -3.99 -16.03 1.74
N VAL A 417 -4.36 -16.91 0.82
CA VAL A 417 -5.59 -17.69 0.97
C VAL A 417 -5.52 -18.51 2.27
N PRO A 418 -6.41 -18.27 3.26
CA PRO A 418 -6.27 -18.87 4.57
C PRO A 418 -6.48 -20.39 4.58
N GLU A 419 -5.82 -21.06 5.50
CA GLU A 419 -6.13 -22.46 5.77
C GLU A 419 -7.59 -22.61 6.26
N GLY A 420 -8.28 -23.64 5.80
CA GLY A 420 -9.70 -23.84 6.12
C GLY A 420 -10.68 -23.18 5.15
N ALA A 421 -10.23 -22.36 4.21
CA ALA A 421 -11.04 -21.95 3.06
C ALA A 421 -11.48 -23.15 2.25
N TRP A 422 -12.67 -23.06 1.63
CA TRP A 422 -13.28 -24.13 0.80
C TRP A 422 -13.44 -25.44 1.55
N SER A 423 -13.93 -25.42 2.78
CA SER A 423 -14.11 -26.59 3.65
C SER A 423 -14.79 -27.74 2.92
N GLY A 424 -14.22 -28.95 3.06
CA GLY A 424 -14.70 -30.17 2.40
C GLY A 424 -14.31 -30.30 0.91
N ARG A 425 -13.51 -29.37 0.36
CA ARG A 425 -12.98 -29.42 -1.01
C ARG A 425 -11.46 -29.58 -1.00
N ASN A 426 -10.91 -30.10 -2.10
CA ASN A 426 -9.47 -30.18 -2.28
C ASN A 426 -8.90 -28.78 -2.60
N ARG A 427 -8.03 -28.26 -1.75
CA ARG A 427 -7.44 -26.93 -1.90
C ARG A 427 -6.64 -26.76 -3.20
N HIS A 428 -5.89 -27.80 -3.59
CA HIS A 428 -5.15 -27.80 -4.85
C HIS A 428 -6.11 -27.71 -6.04
N GLU A 429 -7.18 -28.53 -6.06
CA GLU A 429 -8.20 -28.47 -7.10
C GLU A 429 -8.89 -27.09 -7.17
N MET A 430 -9.18 -26.45 -6.02
CA MET A 430 -9.77 -25.12 -5.99
C MET A 430 -8.83 -24.08 -6.59
N LYS A 431 -7.54 -24.18 -6.33
CA LYS A 431 -6.52 -23.32 -6.92
C LYS A 431 -6.43 -23.53 -8.43
N GLU A 432 -6.41 -24.75 -8.90
CA GLU A 432 -6.42 -25.08 -10.34
C GLU A 432 -7.65 -24.48 -11.05
N ILE A 433 -8.83 -24.64 -10.45
CA ILE A 433 -10.07 -24.02 -10.97
C ILE A 433 -9.93 -22.50 -11.05
N PHE A 434 -9.40 -21.87 -9.99
CA PHE A 434 -9.22 -20.42 -9.95
C PHE A 434 -8.27 -19.93 -11.03
N ILE A 435 -7.07 -20.49 -11.11
CA ILE A 435 -6.06 -20.06 -12.08
C ILE A 435 -6.56 -20.28 -13.51
N ASN A 436 -7.10 -21.45 -13.84
CA ASN A 436 -7.64 -21.71 -15.17
C ASN A 436 -8.80 -20.78 -15.52
N GLY A 437 -9.69 -20.47 -14.57
CA GLY A 437 -10.77 -19.54 -14.81
C GLY A 437 -10.30 -18.12 -15.09
N MET A 438 -9.26 -17.61 -14.39
CA MET A 438 -8.66 -16.32 -14.66
C MET A 438 -7.91 -16.29 -16.00
N LEU A 439 -7.21 -17.38 -16.34
CA LEU A 439 -6.58 -17.56 -17.65
C LEU A 439 -7.60 -17.52 -18.80
N ASP A 440 -8.74 -18.21 -18.66
CA ASP A 440 -9.83 -18.15 -19.64
C ASP A 440 -10.31 -16.72 -19.88
N LEU A 441 -10.42 -15.92 -18.82
CA LEU A 441 -10.82 -14.51 -18.93
C LEU A 441 -9.78 -13.67 -19.67
N ALA A 442 -8.50 -13.85 -19.34
CA ALA A 442 -7.39 -13.12 -19.93
C ALA A 442 -7.21 -13.45 -21.40
N GLU A 443 -7.16 -14.75 -21.74
CA GLU A 443 -6.98 -15.26 -23.10
C GLU A 443 -8.13 -14.82 -24.04
N ALA A 444 -9.38 -14.89 -23.54
CA ALA A 444 -10.55 -14.43 -24.31
C ALA A 444 -10.48 -12.93 -24.65
N ARG A 445 -9.69 -12.14 -23.93
CA ARG A 445 -9.53 -10.68 -24.10
C ARG A 445 -8.19 -10.28 -24.69
N GLY A 446 -7.26 -11.21 -24.85
CA GLY A 446 -5.91 -10.95 -25.35
C GLY A 446 -5.09 -10.06 -24.42
N ILE A 447 -5.29 -10.19 -23.09
CA ILE A 447 -4.52 -9.48 -22.05
C ILE A 447 -3.61 -10.44 -21.28
N LEU A 448 -2.58 -9.90 -20.65
CA LEU A 448 -1.72 -10.64 -19.76
C LEU A 448 -2.20 -10.50 -18.30
N LEU A 449 -1.86 -11.49 -17.48
CA LEU A 449 -2.04 -11.45 -16.03
C LEU A 449 -0.73 -11.13 -15.34
N ALA A 450 -0.81 -10.65 -14.10
CA ALA A 450 0.26 -10.63 -13.13
C ALA A 450 -0.29 -11.14 -11.79
N GLY A 451 0.59 -11.50 -10.85
CA GLY A 451 0.15 -11.95 -9.53
C GLY A 451 1.32 -12.14 -8.58
N TRP A 452 1.00 -12.38 -7.31
CA TRP A 452 1.99 -12.78 -6.32
C TRP A 452 2.48 -14.21 -6.58
N GLU A 453 3.66 -14.56 -6.10
CA GLU A 453 4.30 -15.87 -6.34
C GLU A 453 3.42 -17.06 -6.03
N ASP A 454 2.42 -16.85 -5.17
CA ASP A 454 1.50 -17.89 -4.76
C ASP A 454 0.65 -18.44 -5.91
N ILE A 455 0.35 -17.63 -6.94
CA ILE A 455 -0.42 -18.12 -8.11
C ILE A 455 0.29 -19.23 -8.88
N ALA A 456 1.62 -19.26 -8.85
CA ALA A 456 2.42 -20.20 -9.64
C ALA A 456 2.89 -21.44 -8.86
N LYS A 457 2.76 -21.45 -7.51
CA LYS A 457 3.20 -22.56 -6.68
C LYS A 457 2.28 -23.78 -6.80
N GLY A 458 2.84 -24.95 -7.02
CA GLY A 458 2.13 -26.24 -6.91
C GLY A 458 1.01 -26.43 -7.94
N LEU A 459 1.13 -25.91 -9.14
CA LEU A 459 0.20 -26.13 -10.25
C LEU A 459 0.49 -27.42 -10.99
N GLU A 460 -0.54 -27.99 -11.62
CA GLU A 460 -0.35 -29.07 -12.60
C GLU A 460 0.46 -28.57 -13.81
N PRO A 461 1.26 -29.43 -14.44
CA PRO A 461 2.16 -29.01 -15.53
C PRO A 461 1.45 -28.29 -16.69
N GLU A 462 0.22 -28.68 -17.02
CA GLU A 462 -0.57 -28.06 -18.08
C GLU A 462 -0.98 -26.62 -17.72
N THR A 463 -1.48 -26.41 -16.49
CA THR A 463 -1.85 -25.11 -15.99
C THR A 463 -0.62 -24.21 -15.83
N GLN A 464 0.50 -24.79 -15.37
CA GLN A 464 1.75 -24.07 -15.25
C GLN A 464 2.25 -23.54 -16.60
N GLU A 465 2.23 -24.37 -17.63
CA GLU A 465 2.65 -23.97 -18.98
C GLU A 465 1.70 -22.91 -19.58
N ARG A 466 0.41 -23.07 -19.35
CA ARG A 466 -0.59 -22.08 -19.77
C ARG A 466 -0.40 -20.74 -19.07
N LEU A 467 -0.14 -20.75 -17.76
CA LEU A 467 0.14 -19.54 -16.98
C LEU A 467 1.39 -18.83 -17.51
N LYS A 468 2.49 -19.53 -17.78
CA LYS A 468 3.71 -18.95 -18.36
C LYS A 468 3.46 -18.16 -19.64
N ASN A 469 2.58 -18.66 -20.50
CA ASN A 469 2.27 -18.04 -21.79
C ASN A 469 1.32 -16.84 -21.68
N SER A 470 0.61 -16.69 -20.57
CA SER A 470 -0.39 -15.64 -20.33
C SER A 470 0.03 -14.66 -19.24
N LEU A 471 1.26 -14.77 -18.74
CA LEU A 471 1.75 -13.98 -17.62
C LEU A 471 2.65 -12.85 -18.09
N TYR A 472 2.49 -11.67 -17.49
CA TYR A 472 3.43 -10.57 -17.64
C TYR A 472 4.57 -10.70 -16.64
N PHE A 473 4.27 -10.94 -15.35
CA PHE A 473 5.24 -11.24 -14.30
C PHE A 473 4.59 -11.86 -13.06
N ILE A 474 5.46 -12.37 -12.17
CA ILE A 474 5.16 -12.76 -10.80
C ILE A 474 5.94 -11.87 -9.84
N ASN A 475 5.26 -11.28 -8.83
CA ASN A 475 5.92 -10.66 -7.71
C ASN A 475 6.41 -11.72 -6.72
N VAL A 476 7.72 -11.76 -6.47
CA VAL A 476 8.33 -12.64 -5.47
C VAL A 476 8.55 -11.85 -4.19
N TRP A 477 7.79 -12.17 -3.14
CA TRP A 477 7.77 -11.40 -1.89
C TRP A 477 8.33 -12.14 -0.67
N ASN A 478 8.26 -13.48 -0.66
CA ASN A 478 8.57 -14.28 0.53
C ASN A 478 9.45 -15.51 0.23
N THR A 479 9.84 -15.76 -1.01
CA THR A 479 10.72 -16.88 -1.38
C THR A 479 11.96 -16.42 -2.16
N GLU A 480 12.82 -17.38 -2.52
CA GLU A 480 14.00 -17.15 -3.38
C GLU A 480 13.64 -17.03 -4.86
N GLY A 481 12.35 -17.00 -5.22
CA GLY A 481 11.90 -16.94 -6.61
C GLY A 481 11.41 -18.28 -7.17
N ILE A 482 10.95 -18.24 -8.42
CA ILE A 482 10.37 -19.37 -9.14
C ILE A 482 11.02 -19.50 -10.52
N GLU A 483 11.65 -20.64 -10.80
CA GLU A 483 12.28 -20.90 -12.08
C GLU A 483 11.25 -20.98 -13.23
N GLY A 484 11.64 -20.43 -14.36
CA GLY A 484 10.86 -20.50 -15.61
C GLY A 484 9.68 -19.54 -15.70
N PHE A 485 9.63 -18.52 -14.83
CA PHE A 485 8.68 -17.41 -14.90
C PHE A 485 9.40 -16.06 -14.95
N PRO A 486 8.82 -15.03 -15.61
CA PRO A 486 9.29 -13.65 -15.46
C PRO A 486 9.00 -13.18 -14.03
N VAL A 487 10.04 -12.71 -13.34
CA VAL A 487 10.01 -12.35 -11.92
C VAL A 487 10.25 -10.86 -11.72
N VAL A 488 9.40 -10.22 -10.93
CA VAL A 488 9.64 -8.91 -10.32
C VAL A 488 9.97 -9.12 -8.85
N LEU A 489 11.18 -8.75 -8.45
CA LEU A 489 11.62 -8.88 -7.07
C LEU A 489 10.90 -7.88 -6.17
N SER A 490 10.23 -8.42 -5.17
CA SER A 490 9.40 -7.71 -4.19
C SER A 490 9.65 -8.21 -2.77
N PRO A 491 10.88 -8.65 -2.39
CA PRO A 491 11.09 -9.35 -1.12
C PRO A 491 10.79 -8.43 0.07
N ALA A 492 9.88 -8.84 0.91
CA ALA A 492 9.34 -8.01 2.00
C ALA A 492 10.44 -7.41 2.88
N ALA A 493 11.46 -8.19 3.24
CA ALA A 493 12.57 -7.76 4.08
C ALA A 493 13.46 -6.66 3.45
N TYR A 494 13.27 -6.32 2.18
CA TYR A 494 14.05 -5.31 1.45
C TYR A 494 13.20 -4.23 0.81
N THR A 495 11.99 -4.53 0.35
CA THR A 495 11.23 -3.65 -0.54
C THR A 495 9.89 -3.19 0.03
N TYR A 496 9.44 -3.72 1.18
CA TYR A 496 8.22 -3.25 1.84
C TYR A 496 8.55 -1.99 2.64
N LEU A 497 8.18 -0.85 2.07
CA LEU A 497 8.50 0.46 2.63
C LEU A 497 7.63 0.80 3.85
N ASP A 498 6.49 0.14 4.03
CA ASP A 498 5.63 0.23 5.21
C ASP A 498 6.25 -0.42 6.46
N LEU A 499 7.30 -1.22 6.32
CA LEU A 499 8.06 -1.69 7.46
C LEU A 499 8.83 -0.54 8.10
N ALA A 500 8.82 -0.47 9.42
CA ALA A 500 9.43 0.61 10.17
C ALA A 500 10.95 0.71 9.95
N TYR A 501 11.50 1.91 10.13
CA TYR A 501 12.94 2.15 10.00
C TYR A 501 13.75 1.48 11.10
N SER A 502 13.23 1.45 12.33
CA SER A 502 13.89 0.88 13.50
C SER A 502 12.87 0.34 14.50
N ASP A 503 13.36 -0.14 15.64
CA ASP A 503 12.57 -0.59 16.79
C ASP A 503 12.09 0.56 17.70
N ALA A 504 12.40 1.81 17.37
CA ALA A 504 11.98 2.96 18.16
C ALA A 504 10.44 3.04 18.28
N PRO A 505 9.90 3.29 19.49
CA PRO A 505 8.45 3.28 19.71
C PRO A 505 7.67 4.32 18.94
N GLU A 506 8.29 5.44 18.58
CA GLU A 506 7.70 6.52 17.78
C GLU A 506 7.67 6.23 16.26
N GLU A 507 8.37 5.19 15.80
CA GLU A 507 8.38 4.83 14.38
C GLU A 507 7.00 4.34 13.93
N ILE A 508 6.63 4.72 12.72
CA ILE A 508 5.42 4.23 12.04
C ILE A 508 5.77 2.93 11.30
N GLY A 509 4.83 2.03 11.20
CA GLY A 509 4.92 0.85 10.35
C GLY A 509 5.01 -0.49 11.07
N LEU A 510 4.97 -1.54 10.27
CA LEU A 510 5.06 -2.93 10.72
C LEU A 510 6.54 -3.36 10.86
N HIS A 511 6.77 -4.59 11.36
CA HIS A 511 8.14 -5.16 11.48
C HIS A 511 8.16 -6.70 11.35
N TRP A 512 7.10 -7.28 10.81
CA TRP A 512 6.98 -8.75 10.71
C TRP A 512 8.08 -9.39 9.85
N ALA A 513 8.61 -8.65 8.84
CA ALA A 513 9.75 -9.07 8.02
C ALA A 513 11.06 -8.35 8.40
N GLY A 514 11.10 -7.68 9.56
CA GLY A 514 12.23 -6.89 10.04
C GLY A 514 12.07 -5.40 9.84
N TYR A 515 13.16 -4.66 9.93
CA TYR A 515 13.22 -3.21 9.72
C TYR A 515 13.79 -2.91 8.35
N VAL A 516 13.25 -1.88 7.68
CA VAL A 516 13.67 -1.48 6.35
C VAL A 516 14.02 0.00 6.34
N ASP A 517 15.25 0.30 5.96
CA ASP A 517 15.78 1.63 5.70
C ASP A 517 16.34 1.73 4.27
N GLU A 518 16.86 2.89 3.89
CA GLU A 518 17.44 3.10 2.56
C GLU A 518 18.70 2.26 2.32
N ARG A 519 19.43 1.90 3.37
CA ARG A 519 20.58 0.99 3.26
C ARG A 519 20.11 -0.43 2.94
N LYS A 520 19.04 -0.87 3.57
CA LYS A 520 18.43 -2.18 3.36
C LYS A 520 17.86 -2.29 1.94
N THR A 521 17.13 -1.27 1.48
CA THR A 521 16.58 -1.27 0.12
C THR A 521 17.68 -1.23 -0.95
N PHE A 522 18.72 -0.44 -0.72
CA PHE A 522 19.89 -0.40 -1.59
C PHE A 522 20.68 -1.70 -1.61
N ALA A 523 20.63 -2.50 -0.53
CA ALA A 523 21.35 -3.77 -0.42
C ALA A 523 20.70 -4.93 -1.18
N LEU A 524 19.50 -4.75 -1.78
CA LEU A 524 18.85 -5.79 -2.58
C LEU A 524 19.79 -6.29 -3.68
N ASN A 525 20.04 -7.59 -3.72
CA ASN A 525 20.90 -8.24 -4.69
C ASN A 525 20.12 -9.30 -5.48
N SER A 526 19.91 -9.05 -6.76
CA SER A 526 19.15 -9.95 -7.63
C SER A 526 19.79 -11.34 -7.80
N ASN A 527 21.10 -11.46 -7.58
CA ASN A 527 21.79 -12.76 -7.68
C ASN A 527 21.39 -13.76 -6.58
N ASP A 528 20.71 -13.28 -5.53
CA ASP A 528 20.22 -14.13 -4.44
C ASP A 528 18.85 -14.78 -4.77
N TYR A 529 18.31 -14.49 -5.96
CA TYR A 529 16.97 -14.94 -6.37
C TYR A 529 17.00 -15.77 -7.65
N LYS A 530 15.93 -16.54 -7.84
CA LYS A 530 15.73 -17.45 -8.98
C LYS A 530 14.63 -16.93 -9.92
N GLY A 531 14.67 -17.39 -11.15
CA GLY A 531 13.72 -17.02 -12.20
C GLY A 531 14.32 -16.08 -13.23
N ASP A 532 13.52 -15.67 -14.19
CA ASP A 532 13.88 -14.65 -15.18
C ASP A 532 13.57 -13.27 -14.59
N ILE A 533 14.55 -12.66 -13.92
CA ILE A 533 14.35 -11.41 -13.20
C ILE A 533 14.27 -10.26 -14.19
N ILE A 534 13.06 -9.75 -14.39
CA ILE A 534 12.78 -8.63 -15.30
C ILE A 534 12.79 -7.27 -14.59
N GLY A 535 12.83 -7.25 -13.24
CA GLY A 535 12.85 -6.01 -12.49
C GLY A 535 12.68 -6.15 -10.99
N VAL A 536 12.55 -4.98 -10.36
CA VAL A 536 12.35 -4.82 -8.92
C VAL A 536 11.18 -3.87 -8.66
N GLN A 537 10.54 -4.02 -7.50
CA GLN A 537 9.42 -3.18 -7.10
C GLN A 537 9.46 -2.88 -5.61
N ALA A 538 9.22 -1.61 -5.26
CA ALA A 538 8.93 -1.21 -3.89
C ALA A 538 7.43 -1.40 -3.61
N GLN A 539 7.08 -1.83 -2.39
CA GLN A 539 5.69 -1.94 -1.94
C GLN A 539 5.43 -0.95 -0.81
N LEU A 540 4.28 -0.29 -0.87
CA LEU A 540 3.80 0.59 0.18
C LEU A 540 2.38 0.20 0.57
N TRP A 541 2.28 -0.73 1.53
CA TRP A 541 1.01 -1.11 2.16
C TRP A 541 0.56 0.01 3.11
N SER A 542 -0.75 0.32 3.10
CA SER A 542 -1.25 1.52 3.76
C SER A 542 -1.88 1.28 5.13
N SER A 543 -1.82 0.07 5.69
CA SER A 543 -2.48 -0.27 6.96
C SER A 543 -2.12 0.62 8.15
N GLN A 544 -0.97 1.30 8.11
CA GLN A 544 -0.48 2.22 9.16
C GLN A 544 -0.28 3.65 8.66
N LEU A 545 -0.68 3.97 7.43
CA LEU A 545 -0.43 5.29 6.82
C LEU A 545 -1.71 6.12 6.85
N ARG A 546 -1.82 7.06 7.79
CA ARG A 546 -3.03 7.83 8.06
C ARG A 546 -3.11 9.16 7.29
N SER A 547 -1.97 9.62 6.83
CA SER A 547 -1.83 10.90 6.12
C SER A 547 -0.88 10.78 4.94
N PHE A 548 -0.88 11.77 4.06
CA PHE A 548 0.12 11.86 3.01
C PHE A 548 1.53 12.12 3.56
N GLU A 549 1.61 12.72 4.73
CA GLU A 549 2.86 12.90 5.48
C GLU A 549 3.45 11.55 5.89
N ASP A 550 2.63 10.60 6.38
CA ASP A 550 3.07 9.23 6.69
C ASP A 550 3.55 8.50 5.43
N VAL A 551 2.84 8.68 4.30
CA VAL A 551 3.21 8.11 2.99
C VAL A 551 4.60 8.60 2.59
N THR A 552 4.83 9.91 2.58
CA THR A 552 6.13 10.47 2.19
C THR A 552 7.22 10.07 3.16
N TYR A 553 6.94 10.01 4.47
CA TYR A 553 7.88 9.54 5.47
C TYR A 553 8.36 8.11 5.21
N GLN A 554 7.45 7.21 4.87
CA GLN A 554 7.79 5.82 4.59
C GLN A 554 8.44 5.63 3.20
N MET A 555 8.11 6.48 2.23
CA MET A 555 8.75 6.44 0.91
C MET A 555 10.19 6.98 0.92
N LEU A 556 10.47 8.00 1.76
CA LEU A 556 11.70 8.81 1.67
C LEU A 556 12.62 8.58 2.89
N PRO A 557 13.86 8.14 2.67
CA PRO A 557 14.56 7.87 1.40
C PRO A 557 14.49 6.43 0.88
N LYS A 558 13.78 5.50 1.52
CA LYS A 558 13.78 4.04 1.20
C LYS A 558 13.53 3.74 -0.28
N GLY A 559 12.54 4.41 -0.89
CA GLY A 559 12.14 4.18 -2.28
C GLY A 559 13.25 4.40 -3.28
N LEU A 560 14.18 5.34 -2.98
CA LEU A 560 15.34 5.59 -3.83
C LEU A 560 16.30 4.39 -3.90
N GLY A 561 16.46 3.61 -2.82
CA GLY A 561 17.30 2.42 -2.85
C GLY A 561 16.76 1.37 -3.82
N VAL A 562 15.43 1.16 -3.83
CA VAL A 562 14.79 0.25 -4.81
C VAL A 562 14.91 0.79 -6.23
N ALA A 563 14.67 2.10 -6.42
CA ALA A 563 14.81 2.74 -7.73
C ALA A 563 16.23 2.62 -8.30
N GLU A 564 17.24 2.79 -7.44
CA GLU A 564 18.65 2.60 -7.81
C GLU A 564 18.94 1.16 -8.23
N ARG A 565 18.39 0.17 -7.51
CA ARG A 565 18.54 -1.25 -7.89
C ARG A 565 17.80 -1.58 -9.19
N GLY A 566 16.68 -0.93 -9.44
CA GLY A 566 15.95 -1.08 -10.70
C GLY A 566 16.70 -0.50 -11.91
N TRP A 567 17.44 0.58 -11.69
CA TRP A 567 18.23 1.23 -12.74
C TRP A 567 19.59 0.55 -12.96
N ASN A 568 20.34 0.34 -11.87
CA ASN A 568 21.72 -0.16 -11.90
C ASN A 568 21.84 -1.57 -11.28
N GLY A 569 21.05 -2.53 -11.58
CA GLY A 569 21.03 -3.93 -11.17
C GLY A 569 22.01 -4.44 -10.08
N GLY A 570 23.26 -4.02 -10.16
CA GLY A 570 24.35 -4.35 -9.23
C GLY A 570 25.22 -3.16 -8.85
N TYR A 571 26.31 -3.41 -8.12
CA TYR A 571 27.34 -2.41 -7.78
C TYR A 571 28.59 -2.65 -8.60
N LEU A 572 29.22 -1.57 -9.08
CA LEU A 572 30.53 -1.62 -9.76
C LEU A 572 31.71 -1.52 -8.78
N GLU A 573 31.45 -1.22 -7.52
CA GLU A 573 32.40 -0.97 -6.44
C GLU A 573 31.98 -1.69 -5.15
N PRO A 574 32.84 -1.78 -4.11
CA PRO A 574 32.42 -2.37 -2.82
C PRO A 574 31.19 -1.69 -2.24
N PHE A 575 30.31 -2.48 -1.64
CA PHE A 575 29.01 -2.03 -1.13
C PHE A 575 29.08 -0.75 -0.30
N GLU A 576 30.02 -0.65 0.66
CA GLU A 576 30.15 0.53 1.51
C GLU A 576 30.46 1.80 0.72
N THR A 577 31.33 1.70 -0.27
CA THR A 577 31.66 2.84 -1.15
C THR A 577 30.45 3.24 -1.98
N ALA A 578 29.79 2.27 -2.59
CA ALA A 578 28.58 2.48 -3.39
C ALA A 578 27.45 3.11 -2.56
N PHE A 579 27.20 2.58 -1.36
CA PHE A 579 26.17 3.10 -0.47
C PHE A 579 26.49 4.52 0.02
N ASN A 580 27.74 4.78 0.43
CA ASN A 580 28.16 6.11 0.88
C ASN A 580 27.99 7.16 -0.23
N ARG A 581 28.35 6.82 -1.46
CA ARG A 581 28.12 7.68 -2.62
C ARG A 581 26.63 7.93 -2.84
N PHE A 582 25.84 6.86 -2.90
CA PHE A 582 24.39 6.93 -3.06
C PHE A 582 23.73 7.80 -1.98
N TYR A 583 24.05 7.59 -0.71
CA TYR A 583 23.50 8.37 0.40
C TYR A 583 23.90 9.86 0.34
N SER A 584 25.15 10.14 -0.01
CA SER A 584 25.63 11.53 -0.18
C SER A 584 24.88 12.25 -1.30
N ILE A 585 24.52 11.56 -2.38
CA ILE A 585 23.67 12.10 -3.46
C ILE A 585 22.27 12.43 -2.93
N ILE A 586 21.67 11.55 -2.14
CA ILE A 586 20.36 11.82 -1.53
C ILE A 586 20.42 13.11 -0.70
N VAL A 587 21.39 13.22 0.19
CA VAL A 587 21.55 14.39 1.07
C VAL A 587 21.76 15.67 0.27
N ALA A 588 22.61 15.63 -0.74
CA ALA A 588 22.96 16.82 -1.51
C ALA A 588 21.87 17.23 -2.53
N ARG A 589 21.07 16.30 -3.02
CA ARG A 589 20.19 16.53 -4.16
C ARG A 589 18.71 16.36 -3.87
N GLU A 590 18.33 15.28 -3.21
CA GLU A 590 16.94 14.94 -3.01
C GLU A 590 16.35 15.63 -1.77
N VAL A 591 17.09 15.66 -0.66
CA VAL A 591 16.63 16.29 0.59
C VAL A 591 16.21 17.76 0.41
N PRO A 592 16.97 18.64 -0.29
CA PRO A 592 16.53 20.02 -0.52
C PRO A 592 15.20 20.12 -1.30
N VAL A 593 14.95 19.21 -2.22
CA VAL A 593 13.69 19.15 -2.97
C VAL A 593 12.54 18.74 -2.05
N TRP A 594 12.74 17.72 -1.21
CA TRP A 594 11.72 17.25 -0.26
C TRP A 594 11.38 18.32 0.77
N GLU A 595 12.37 19.04 1.30
CA GLU A 595 12.17 20.17 2.22
C GLU A 595 11.39 21.31 1.54
N GLN A 596 11.71 21.63 0.29
CA GLN A 596 10.98 22.64 -0.47
C GLN A 596 9.51 22.26 -0.72
N LYS A 597 9.26 20.96 -0.96
CA LYS A 597 7.93 20.39 -1.17
C LYS A 597 7.15 20.22 0.15
N GLY A 598 7.82 20.26 1.30
CA GLY A 598 7.22 20.01 2.60
C GLY A 598 6.93 18.55 2.88
N TYR A 599 7.64 17.63 2.22
CA TYR A 599 7.49 16.20 2.48
C TYR A 599 8.09 15.82 3.84
N ALA A 600 7.42 14.91 4.54
CA ALA A 600 8.04 14.21 5.65
C ALA A 600 9.01 13.15 5.13
N PHE A 601 10.14 12.99 5.79
CA PHE A 601 11.14 11.98 5.47
C PHE A 601 11.98 11.64 6.70
N LYS A 602 12.56 10.45 6.73
CA LYS A 602 13.45 10.05 7.82
C LYS A 602 14.72 10.89 7.77
N LYS A 603 14.93 11.71 8.81
CA LYS A 603 16.18 12.45 9.03
C LYS A 603 17.14 11.56 9.84
N ARG A 604 18.38 11.52 9.45
CA ARG A 604 19.48 10.88 10.18
C ARG A 604 20.46 11.92 10.69
#